data_fe817d8c18a2f777eb309c55b4fb9b28
#
_entry.id   fe817d8c18a2f777eb309c55b4fb9b28
#
_cell.length_a   1.000
_cell.length_b   1.000
_cell.length_c   1.000
_cell.angle_alpha   90.00
_cell.angle_beta   90.00
_cell.angle_gamma   90.00
#
_symmetry.space_group_name_H-M   'P 1'
#
loop_
_entity.id
_entity.type
_entity.pdbx_description
1 polymer ?
#
loop_
_entity_poly.entity_id
_entity_poly.type
_entity_poly.pdbx_seq_one_letter_code
_entity_poly.pdbx_strand_id
1 'polypeptide(L)'
;MGFNPNQKLKEFLSEDLGKGDITSNLLEKKEISARIITRQEAIVSGTNFAKQLFSLKRCKTRIIKKDGTRVKPNQVILEMKGNTSAILSCERTCLNLLSRMCGISTKTNKLNAIIRKVNKKTKLFATRKTAPGLRYFDKIAVEIGGGKKHRMTLHEMIMFKDNHLVVGKSIFGLIAKAKRTRKKIEVEVE
;
A
#
# COMPACT_ATOMS: atom_id res chain seq x y z
N MET A 1 -5.49 -15.13 -12.46
CA MET A 1 -4.25 -15.17 -11.64
C MET A 1 -4.38 -14.21 -10.46
N GLY A 2 -4.09 -14.66 -9.24
CA GLY A 2 -4.10 -13.80 -8.05
C GLY A 2 -2.93 -12.82 -8.06
N PHE A 3 -3.08 -11.66 -7.42
CA PHE A 3 -2.01 -10.68 -7.25
C PHE A 3 -0.88 -11.27 -6.38
N ASN A 4 0.35 -11.22 -6.87
CA ASN A 4 1.54 -11.67 -6.14
C ASN A 4 2.39 -10.46 -5.71
N PRO A 5 2.37 -10.06 -4.44
CA PRO A 5 3.13 -8.90 -3.98
C PRO A 5 4.65 -9.08 -4.13
N ASN A 6 5.18 -10.29 -3.95
CA ASN A 6 6.62 -10.54 -4.10
C ASN A 6 7.09 -10.31 -5.55
N GLN A 7 6.30 -10.75 -6.52
CA GLN A 7 6.60 -10.48 -7.93
C GLN A 7 6.58 -8.97 -8.21
N LYS A 8 5.60 -8.26 -7.66
CA LYS A 8 5.49 -6.81 -7.83
C LYS A 8 6.65 -6.04 -7.20
N LEU A 9 7.12 -6.47 -6.03
CA LEU A 9 8.31 -5.88 -5.40
C LEU A 9 9.59 -6.10 -6.24
N LYS A 10 9.72 -7.26 -6.90
CA LYS A 10 10.83 -7.50 -7.85
C LYS A 10 10.76 -6.55 -9.05
N GLU A 11 9.55 -6.33 -9.60
CA GLU A 11 9.34 -5.41 -10.71
C GLU A 11 9.71 -3.96 -10.32
N PHE A 12 9.28 -3.48 -9.14
CA PHE A 12 9.67 -2.16 -8.65
C PHE A 12 11.17 -2.00 -8.47
N LEU A 13 11.83 -3.02 -7.91
CA LEU A 13 13.28 -3.00 -7.74
C LEU A 13 14.00 -3.03 -9.10
N SER A 14 13.50 -3.80 -10.06
CA SER A 14 14.04 -3.89 -11.41
C SER A 14 13.88 -2.60 -12.20
N GLU A 15 12.74 -1.89 -12.03
CA GLU A 15 12.48 -0.57 -12.61
C GLU A 15 13.53 0.45 -12.18
N ASP A 16 13.85 0.50 -10.89
CA ASP A 16 14.80 1.44 -10.30
C ASP A 16 16.27 1.10 -10.65
N LEU A 17 16.61 -0.19 -10.66
CA LEU A 17 17.96 -0.66 -10.93
C LEU A 17 18.37 -0.62 -12.41
N GLY A 18 17.41 -0.83 -13.33
CA GLY A 18 17.73 -0.98 -14.75
C GLY A 18 18.82 -2.04 -14.97
N LYS A 19 19.94 -1.62 -15.57
CA LYS A 19 21.11 -2.48 -15.81
C LYS A 19 22.04 -2.64 -14.60
N GLY A 20 21.76 -1.94 -13.48
CA GLY A 20 22.51 -2.03 -12.22
C GLY A 20 22.86 -0.68 -11.62
N ASP A 21 23.31 -0.71 -10.38
CA ASP A 21 23.72 0.49 -9.60
C ASP A 21 25.21 0.79 -9.86
N ILE A 22 25.46 1.65 -10.84
CA ILE A 22 26.82 2.04 -11.25
C ILE A 22 27.57 2.80 -10.15
N THR A 23 26.84 3.58 -9.32
CA THR A 23 27.44 4.36 -8.23
C THR A 23 27.90 3.45 -7.09
N SER A 24 27.06 2.54 -6.65
CA SER A 24 27.40 1.61 -5.57
C SER A 24 28.51 0.62 -5.97
N ASN A 25 28.72 0.41 -7.27
CA ASN A 25 29.84 -0.42 -7.76
C ASN A 25 31.22 0.23 -7.54
N LEU A 26 31.27 1.54 -7.32
CA LEU A 26 32.50 2.28 -7.00
C LEU A 26 32.85 2.22 -5.50
N LEU A 27 31.93 1.74 -4.67
CA LEU A 27 32.12 1.70 -3.22
C LEU A 27 32.75 0.36 -2.79
N GLU A 28 33.43 0.42 -1.64
CA GLU A 28 33.93 -0.79 -0.99
C GLU A 28 32.80 -1.76 -0.65
N LYS A 29 32.95 -3.02 -1.05
CA LYS A 29 31.99 -4.10 -0.75
C LYS A 29 32.23 -4.66 0.63
N LYS A 30 31.58 -4.07 1.63
CA LYS A 30 31.63 -4.52 3.03
C LYS A 30 30.25 -4.68 3.64
N GLU A 31 30.17 -5.42 4.71
CA GLU A 31 28.93 -5.54 5.48
C GLU A 31 28.71 -4.28 6.31
N ILE A 32 27.57 -3.65 6.16
CA ILE A 32 27.16 -2.45 6.89
C ILE A 32 25.83 -2.64 7.60
N SER A 33 25.57 -1.81 8.58
CA SER A 33 24.28 -1.65 9.22
C SER A 33 23.66 -0.31 8.84
N ALA A 34 22.36 -0.30 8.54
CA ALA A 34 21.61 0.91 8.24
C ALA A 34 20.27 0.94 8.98
N ARG A 35 19.66 2.11 9.06
CA ARG A 35 18.36 2.32 9.73
C ARG A 35 17.46 3.17 8.88
N ILE A 36 16.16 2.85 8.86
CA ILE A 36 15.13 3.75 8.34
C ILE A 36 14.49 4.46 9.54
N ILE A 37 14.53 5.79 9.50
CA ILE A 37 13.98 6.67 10.53
C ILE A 37 12.85 7.52 9.98
N THR A 38 11.89 7.86 10.83
CA THR A 38 10.80 8.79 10.49
C THR A 38 11.29 10.23 10.52
N ARG A 39 10.78 11.07 9.62
CA ARG A 39 11.03 12.53 9.63
C ARG A 39 9.85 13.31 10.20
N GLN A 40 8.67 12.67 10.28
CA GLN A 40 7.44 13.30 10.78
C GLN A 40 6.58 12.28 11.52
N GLU A 41 5.55 12.75 12.21
CA GLU A 41 4.55 11.86 12.83
C GLU A 41 3.79 11.08 11.76
N ALA A 42 3.66 9.76 11.94
CA ALA A 42 3.00 8.89 11.00
C ALA A 42 2.40 7.63 11.66
N ILE A 43 1.49 6.98 10.94
CA ILE A 43 1.12 5.58 11.18
C ILE A 43 1.99 4.73 10.26
N VAL A 44 2.83 3.88 10.84
CA VAL A 44 3.72 2.98 10.10
C VAL A 44 2.91 2.00 9.26
N SER A 45 3.32 1.81 8.01
CA SER A 45 2.65 0.90 7.08
C SER A 45 3.62 0.42 6.00
N GLY A 46 3.65 -0.90 5.73
CA GLY A 46 4.46 -1.50 4.68
C GLY A 46 5.80 -2.08 5.15
N THR A 47 6.02 -2.25 6.45
CA THR A 47 7.29 -2.75 7.00
C THR A 47 7.62 -4.17 6.53
N ASN A 48 6.62 -5.03 6.36
CA ASN A 48 6.83 -6.37 5.82
C ASN A 48 7.25 -6.34 4.35
N PHE A 49 6.72 -5.43 3.53
CA PHE A 49 7.15 -5.26 2.14
C PHE A 49 8.57 -4.70 2.06
N ALA A 50 8.93 -3.76 2.94
CA ALA A 50 10.30 -3.29 3.06
C ALA A 50 11.27 -4.42 3.42
N LYS A 51 10.93 -5.25 4.41
CA LYS A 51 11.71 -6.43 4.77
C LYS A 51 11.86 -7.40 3.59
N GLN A 52 10.79 -7.67 2.84
CA GLN A 52 10.83 -8.52 1.65
C GLN A 52 11.74 -7.94 0.56
N LEU A 53 11.66 -6.62 0.30
CA LEU A 53 12.51 -5.93 -0.66
C LEU A 53 14.01 -6.13 -0.35
N PHE A 54 14.42 -5.85 0.89
CA PHE A 54 15.79 -6.07 1.33
C PHE A 54 16.21 -7.55 1.27
N SER A 55 15.27 -8.46 1.54
CA SER A 55 15.53 -9.91 1.43
C SER A 55 15.84 -10.36 -0.01
N LEU A 56 15.32 -9.68 -1.04
CA LEU A 56 15.66 -9.95 -2.45
C LEU A 56 17.18 -9.78 -2.73
N LYS A 57 17.84 -8.93 -1.96
CA LYS A 57 19.29 -8.69 -2.00
C LYS A 57 20.05 -9.32 -0.82
N ARG A 58 19.45 -10.31 -0.15
CA ARG A 58 20.03 -11.07 0.97
C ARG A 58 20.40 -10.24 2.19
N CYS A 59 19.78 -9.06 2.37
CA CYS A 59 19.96 -8.26 3.58
C CYS A 59 19.11 -8.83 4.72
N LYS A 60 19.65 -8.87 5.93
CA LYS A 60 18.91 -9.18 7.15
C LYS A 60 18.19 -7.93 7.64
N THR A 61 16.89 -8.01 7.91
CA THR A 61 16.08 -6.85 8.32
C THR A 61 15.32 -7.15 9.59
N ARG A 62 15.38 -6.23 10.57
CA ARG A 62 14.62 -6.25 11.81
C ARG A 62 13.59 -5.12 11.81
N ILE A 63 12.32 -5.47 12.00
CA ILE A 63 11.23 -4.51 12.14
C ILE A 63 11.21 -4.02 13.59
N ILE A 64 11.45 -2.72 13.82
CA ILE A 64 11.43 -2.09 15.13
C ILE A 64 10.03 -1.57 15.46
N LYS A 65 9.34 -1.00 14.47
CA LYS A 65 7.95 -0.53 14.61
C LYS A 65 7.07 -1.29 13.62
N LYS A 66 6.08 -2.03 14.14
CA LYS A 66 5.14 -2.80 13.34
C LYS A 66 4.14 -1.88 12.63
N ASP A 67 3.55 -2.39 11.56
CA ASP A 67 2.45 -1.71 10.86
C ASP A 67 1.30 -1.38 11.84
N GLY A 68 0.72 -0.18 11.68
CA GLY A 68 -0.31 0.37 12.57
C GLY A 68 0.25 1.16 13.77
N THR A 69 1.54 1.08 14.07
CA THR A 69 2.16 1.85 15.16
C THR A 69 2.21 3.34 14.81
N ARG A 70 1.77 4.19 15.74
CA ARG A 70 1.99 5.64 15.63
C ARG A 70 3.44 5.96 16.04
N VAL A 71 4.13 6.73 15.22
CA VAL A 71 5.51 7.13 15.45
C VAL A 71 5.68 8.64 15.41
N LYS A 72 6.67 9.14 16.16
CA LYS A 72 7.11 10.53 16.19
C LYS A 72 8.34 10.73 15.30
N PRO A 73 8.72 11.98 14.96
CA PRO A 73 9.97 12.26 14.26
C PRO A 73 11.19 11.59 14.92
N ASN A 74 12.16 11.19 14.09
CA ASN A 74 13.43 10.58 14.48
C ASN A 74 13.33 9.18 15.15
N GLN A 75 12.18 8.52 15.09
CA GLN A 75 12.06 7.13 15.55
C GLN A 75 12.52 6.14 14.47
N VAL A 76 13.26 5.12 14.89
CA VAL A 76 13.68 4.02 14.02
C VAL A 76 12.49 3.11 13.72
N ILE A 77 12.23 2.84 12.44
CA ILE A 77 11.19 1.91 11.97
C ILE A 77 11.79 0.53 11.67
N LEU A 78 12.91 0.52 10.95
CA LEU A 78 13.59 -0.68 10.47
C LEU A 78 15.08 -0.58 10.70
N GLU A 79 15.71 -1.68 11.00
CA GLU A 79 17.17 -1.86 10.97
C GLU A 79 17.51 -2.95 9.94
N MET A 80 18.58 -2.76 9.21
CA MET A 80 19.04 -3.73 8.23
C MET A 80 20.55 -3.89 8.27
N LYS A 81 21.01 -5.10 7.94
CA LYS A 81 22.41 -5.46 7.84
C LYS A 81 22.64 -6.22 6.54
N GLY A 82 23.65 -5.84 5.79
CA GLY A 82 23.98 -6.47 4.52
C GLY A 82 25.13 -5.80 3.81
N ASN A 83 25.43 -6.26 2.59
CA ASN A 83 26.46 -5.66 1.77
C ASN A 83 26.10 -4.22 1.37
N THR A 84 27.10 -3.34 1.30
CA THR A 84 26.93 -1.90 0.95
C THR A 84 26.05 -1.74 -0.31
N SER A 85 26.40 -2.37 -1.41
CA SER A 85 25.65 -2.25 -2.68
C SER A 85 24.23 -2.82 -2.58
N ALA A 86 24.03 -3.89 -1.81
CA ALA A 86 22.72 -4.50 -1.63
C ALA A 86 21.76 -3.58 -0.85
N ILE A 87 22.23 -2.89 0.18
CA ILE A 87 21.44 -1.94 0.95
C ILE A 87 21.11 -0.71 0.11
N LEU A 88 22.10 -0.09 -0.52
CA LEU A 88 21.93 1.13 -1.31
C LEU A 88 21.01 0.91 -2.52
N SER A 89 21.16 -0.20 -3.22
CA SER A 89 20.32 -0.52 -4.38
C SER A 89 18.84 -0.80 -4.03
N CYS A 90 18.51 -1.10 -2.77
CA CYS A 90 17.12 -1.27 -2.33
C CYS A 90 16.53 0.00 -1.71
N GLU A 91 17.36 0.97 -1.33
CA GLU A 91 16.98 2.11 -0.50
C GLU A 91 15.84 2.90 -1.13
N ARG A 92 16.00 3.40 -2.36
CA ARG A 92 15.04 4.30 -2.99
C ARG A 92 13.69 3.64 -3.19
N THR A 93 13.67 2.45 -3.77
CA THR A 93 12.44 1.67 -3.97
C THR A 93 11.72 1.41 -2.64
N CYS A 94 12.47 1.05 -1.59
CA CYS A 94 11.93 0.82 -0.26
C CYS A 94 11.33 2.09 0.34
N LEU A 95 12.06 3.21 0.31
CA LEU A 95 11.62 4.48 0.87
C LEU A 95 10.39 5.03 0.12
N ASN A 96 10.34 4.90 -1.20
CA ASN A 96 9.18 5.32 -1.99
C ASN A 96 7.91 4.55 -1.58
N LEU A 97 8.01 3.23 -1.46
CA LEU A 97 6.87 2.39 -1.07
C LEU A 97 6.44 2.67 0.38
N LEU A 98 7.38 2.70 1.33
CA LEU A 98 7.10 2.99 2.75
C LEU A 98 6.49 4.37 2.94
N SER A 99 7.06 5.42 2.34
CA SER A 99 6.56 6.78 2.45
C SER A 99 5.13 6.90 1.94
N ARG A 100 4.84 6.29 0.80
CA ARG A 100 3.48 6.25 0.25
C ARG A 100 2.51 5.53 1.19
N MET A 101 2.85 4.33 1.64
CA MET A 101 1.97 3.54 2.50
C MET A 101 1.76 4.21 3.86
N CYS A 102 2.81 4.74 4.49
CA CYS A 102 2.71 5.51 5.73
C CYS A 102 1.87 6.79 5.55
N GLY A 103 1.99 7.49 4.43
CA GLY A 103 1.18 8.66 4.11
C GLY A 103 -0.31 8.32 4.01
N ILE A 104 -0.65 7.25 3.27
CA ILE A 104 -2.03 6.78 3.12
C ILE A 104 -2.61 6.34 4.49
N SER A 105 -1.90 5.51 5.25
CA SER A 105 -2.37 5.03 6.54
C SER A 105 -2.55 6.17 7.55
N THR A 106 -1.63 7.15 7.55
CA THR A 106 -1.71 8.33 8.41
C THR A 106 -2.94 9.19 8.07
N LYS A 107 -3.16 9.48 6.78
CA LYS A 107 -4.33 10.24 6.33
C LYS A 107 -5.63 9.51 6.65
N THR A 108 -5.68 8.21 6.39
CA THR A 108 -6.83 7.36 6.71
C THR A 108 -7.14 7.36 8.21
N ASN A 109 -6.11 7.26 9.06
CA ASN A 109 -6.26 7.29 10.51
C ASN A 109 -6.83 8.63 10.99
N LYS A 110 -6.32 9.76 10.46
CA LYS A 110 -6.85 11.10 10.77
C LYS A 110 -8.32 11.23 10.37
N LEU A 111 -8.70 10.81 9.16
CA LEU A 111 -10.09 10.85 8.68
C LEU A 111 -11.01 9.96 9.52
N ASN A 112 -10.57 8.75 9.84
CA ASN A 112 -11.33 7.85 10.72
C ASN A 112 -11.57 8.45 12.11
N ALA A 113 -10.57 9.13 12.68
CA ALA A 113 -10.71 9.78 13.97
C ALA A 113 -11.78 10.88 13.93
N ILE A 114 -11.85 11.65 12.84
CA ILE A 114 -12.91 12.69 12.64
C ILE A 114 -14.29 12.03 12.52
N ILE A 115 -14.41 11.02 11.66
CA ILE A 115 -15.69 10.32 11.44
C ILE A 115 -16.23 9.72 12.75
N ARG A 116 -15.38 9.08 13.54
CA ARG A 116 -15.77 8.44 14.79
C ARG A 116 -16.22 9.40 15.87
N LYS A 117 -15.82 10.68 15.82
CA LYS A 117 -16.34 11.72 16.72
C LYS A 117 -17.83 12.02 16.46
N VAL A 118 -18.27 11.91 15.19
CA VAL A 118 -19.64 12.16 14.77
C VAL A 118 -20.47 10.88 14.83
N ASN A 119 -19.97 9.80 14.22
CA ASN A 119 -20.71 8.53 14.17
C ASN A 119 -19.74 7.33 14.17
N LYS A 120 -19.79 6.55 15.25
CA LYS A 120 -18.96 5.35 15.43
C LYS A 120 -19.30 4.19 14.47
N LYS A 121 -20.51 4.18 13.87
CA LYS A 121 -20.96 3.13 12.94
C LYS A 121 -20.52 3.40 11.51
N THR A 122 -20.24 4.64 11.15
CA THR A 122 -19.76 5.02 9.80
C THR A 122 -18.38 4.43 9.53
N LYS A 123 -18.19 3.88 8.32
CA LYS A 123 -16.95 3.24 7.89
C LYS A 123 -16.36 3.99 6.71
N LEU A 124 -15.05 4.20 6.73
CA LEU A 124 -14.29 4.78 5.63
C LEU A 124 -13.82 3.66 4.68
N PHE A 125 -14.17 3.76 3.41
CA PHE A 125 -13.81 2.77 2.38
C PHE A 125 -12.81 3.34 1.37
N ALA A 126 -11.85 2.51 0.93
CA ALA A 126 -10.98 2.83 -0.19
C ALA A 126 -11.73 2.68 -1.51
N THR A 127 -11.49 3.57 -2.47
CA THR A 127 -12.01 3.46 -3.84
C THR A 127 -11.06 2.68 -4.74
N ARG A 128 -11.38 2.59 -6.04
CA ARG A 128 -10.46 2.12 -7.09
C ARG A 128 -9.66 3.25 -7.76
N LYS A 129 -9.78 4.48 -7.29
CA LYS A 129 -9.01 5.65 -7.74
C LYS A 129 -7.60 5.60 -7.13
N THR A 130 -6.78 4.65 -7.58
CA THR A 130 -5.43 4.36 -7.10
C THR A 130 -4.43 4.53 -8.24
N ALA A 131 -3.16 4.78 -7.93
CA ALA A 131 -2.11 4.77 -8.94
C ALA A 131 -2.01 3.37 -9.59
N PRO A 132 -1.88 3.27 -10.92
CA PRO A 132 -1.69 1.99 -11.60
C PRO A 132 -0.53 1.19 -10.99
N GLY A 133 -0.74 -0.11 -10.81
CA GLY A 133 0.26 -0.99 -10.21
C GLY A 133 0.35 -0.95 -8.68
N LEU A 134 -0.14 0.09 -8.00
CA LEU A 134 0.01 0.28 -6.55
C LEU A 134 -1.25 -0.04 -5.73
N ARG A 135 -2.38 -0.36 -6.36
CA ARG A 135 -3.68 -0.57 -5.70
C ARG A 135 -3.62 -1.52 -4.50
N TYR A 136 -2.90 -2.61 -4.62
CA TYR A 136 -2.77 -3.59 -3.55
C TYR A 136 -2.17 -2.97 -2.29
N PHE A 137 -1.04 -2.29 -2.45
CA PHE A 137 -0.31 -1.62 -1.36
C PHE A 137 -1.12 -0.45 -0.77
N ASP A 138 -1.73 0.37 -1.63
CA ASP A 138 -2.58 1.50 -1.21
C ASP A 138 -3.75 1.03 -0.33
N LYS A 139 -4.44 -0.05 -0.73
CA LYS A 139 -5.58 -0.56 0.01
C LYS A 139 -5.19 -1.27 1.31
N ILE A 140 -4.04 -1.92 1.36
CA ILE A 140 -3.44 -2.42 2.61
C ILE A 140 -3.15 -1.24 3.55
N ALA A 141 -2.58 -0.15 3.05
CA ALA A 141 -2.28 1.03 3.86
C ALA A 141 -3.56 1.70 4.40
N VAL A 142 -4.65 1.74 3.61
CA VAL A 142 -5.98 2.19 4.09
C VAL A 142 -6.47 1.31 5.24
N GLU A 143 -6.35 -0.01 5.12
CA GLU A 143 -6.77 -0.94 6.18
C GLU A 143 -5.95 -0.76 7.46
N ILE A 144 -4.63 -0.62 7.35
CA ILE A 144 -3.73 -0.34 8.47
C ILE A 144 -4.09 1.00 9.15
N GLY A 145 -4.50 2.00 8.39
CA GLY A 145 -5.02 3.28 8.90
C GLY A 145 -6.42 3.21 9.54
N GLY A 146 -7.06 2.01 9.53
CA GLY A 146 -8.38 1.76 10.13
C GLY A 146 -9.56 1.90 9.18
N GLY A 147 -9.33 2.08 7.88
CA GLY A 147 -10.36 2.04 6.84
C GLY A 147 -10.69 0.61 6.39
N LYS A 148 -11.43 0.49 5.30
CA LYS A 148 -11.83 -0.78 4.66
C LYS A 148 -11.38 -0.80 3.20
N LYS A 149 -10.91 -1.95 2.71
CA LYS A 149 -10.38 -2.10 1.35
C LYS A 149 -11.40 -1.89 0.25
N HIS A 150 -12.67 -2.31 0.48
CA HIS A 150 -13.65 -2.42 -0.60
C HIS A 150 -13.17 -3.35 -1.73
N ARG A 151 -13.89 -3.43 -2.87
CA ARG A 151 -13.51 -4.29 -4.01
C ARG A 151 -12.12 -3.92 -4.56
N MET A 152 -11.32 -4.93 -4.84
CA MET A 152 -10.00 -4.78 -5.47
C MET A 152 -10.13 -4.65 -6.99
N THR A 153 -11.07 -5.41 -7.57
CA THR A 153 -11.30 -5.51 -9.01
C THR A 153 -12.77 -5.32 -9.36
N LEU A 154 -13.07 -5.14 -10.63
CA LEU A 154 -14.45 -5.07 -11.13
C LEU A 154 -15.19 -6.40 -10.97
N HIS A 155 -14.45 -7.51 -10.94
CA HIS A 155 -15.01 -8.84 -10.85
C HIS A 155 -15.61 -9.18 -9.47
N GLU A 156 -15.11 -8.57 -8.39
CA GLU A 156 -15.48 -8.96 -7.02
C GLU A 156 -16.89 -8.50 -6.62
N MET A 157 -17.35 -7.39 -7.19
CA MET A 157 -18.62 -6.79 -6.80
C MET A 157 -19.21 -5.97 -7.94
N ILE A 158 -20.51 -6.10 -8.15
CA ILE A 158 -21.27 -5.22 -9.05
C ILE A 158 -21.47 -3.87 -8.36
N MET A 159 -21.13 -2.80 -9.03
CA MET A 159 -21.38 -1.44 -8.57
C MET A 159 -21.94 -0.61 -9.71
N PHE A 160 -23.17 -0.16 -9.55
CA PHE A 160 -23.80 0.78 -10.48
C PHE A 160 -23.42 2.21 -10.07
N LYS A 161 -23.09 3.00 -11.07
CA LYS A 161 -22.74 4.41 -10.99
C LYS A 161 -23.51 5.18 -12.05
N ASP A 162 -23.43 6.51 -12.00
CA ASP A 162 -24.01 7.46 -12.94
C ASP A 162 -23.96 6.98 -14.41
N ASN A 163 -22.76 6.70 -14.92
CA ASN A 163 -22.58 6.23 -16.30
C ASN A 163 -23.32 4.91 -16.62
N HIS A 164 -23.43 4.02 -15.64
CA HIS A 164 -24.19 2.77 -15.83
C HIS A 164 -25.69 3.05 -15.88
N LEU A 165 -26.16 4.05 -15.11
CA LEU A 165 -27.57 4.43 -15.07
C LEU A 165 -27.98 5.12 -16.38
N VAL A 166 -27.12 5.97 -16.94
CA VAL A 166 -27.35 6.60 -18.25
C VAL A 166 -27.56 5.54 -19.34
N VAL A 167 -26.66 4.57 -19.42
CA VAL A 167 -26.72 3.50 -20.45
C VAL A 167 -27.85 2.50 -20.17
N GLY A 168 -28.03 2.14 -18.91
CA GLY A 168 -29.01 1.12 -18.49
C GLY A 168 -30.45 1.61 -18.41
N LYS A 169 -30.68 2.92 -18.47
CA LYS A 169 -31.98 3.60 -18.45
C LYS A 169 -32.85 3.35 -17.20
N SER A 170 -32.72 2.19 -16.54
CA SER A 170 -33.51 1.82 -15.36
C SER A 170 -32.66 1.11 -14.32
N ILE A 171 -32.56 1.69 -13.13
CA ILE A 171 -31.88 1.08 -11.98
C ILE A 171 -32.57 -0.23 -11.56
N PHE A 172 -33.90 -0.30 -11.60
CA PHE A 172 -34.65 -1.50 -11.23
C PHE A 172 -34.34 -2.65 -12.17
N GLY A 173 -34.25 -2.39 -13.50
CA GLY A 173 -33.87 -3.37 -14.51
C GLY A 173 -32.44 -3.87 -14.32
N LEU A 174 -31.50 -2.96 -13.99
CA LEU A 174 -30.12 -3.32 -13.71
C LEU A 174 -29.98 -4.18 -12.45
N ILE A 175 -30.69 -3.83 -11.36
CA ILE A 175 -30.70 -4.63 -10.13
C ILE A 175 -31.31 -6.01 -10.36
N ALA A 176 -32.40 -6.13 -11.12
CA ALA A 176 -33.02 -7.40 -11.44
C ALA A 176 -32.05 -8.34 -12.21
N LYS A 177 -31.31 -7.79 -13.19
CA LYS A 177 -30.26 -8.53 -13.89
C LYS A 177 -29.12 -8.94 -12.96
N ALA A 178 -28.67 -8.03 -12.10
CA ALA A 178 -27.55 -8.26 -11.19
C ALA A 178 -27.87 -9.35 -10.14
N LYS A 179 -29.08 -9.40 -9.60
CA LYS A 179 -29.54 -10.44 -8.65
C LYS A 179 -29.33 -11.86 -9.17
N ARG A 180 -29.39 -12.07 -10.49
CA ARG A 180 -29.17 -13.39 -11.13
C ARG A 180 -27.70 -13.85 -11.03
N THR A 181 -26.76 -12.93 -10.77
CA THR A 181 -25.31 -13.24 -10.75
C THR A 181 -24.81 -13.77 -9.42
N ARG A 182 -25.59 -13.72 -8.34
CA ARG A 182 -25.20 -14.04 -6.95
C ARG A 182 -24.02 -13.21 -6.41
N LYS A 183 -23.62 -12.14 -7.08
CA LYS A 183 -22.56 -11.22 -6.63
C LYS A 183 -23.14 -10.15 -5.71
N LYS A 184 -22.28 -9.63 -4.82
CA LYS A 184 -22.64 -8.44 -4.03
C LYS A 184 -22.93 -7.28 -4.97
N ILE A 185 -24.02 -6.54 -4.69
CA ILE A 185 -24.47 -5.40 -5.47
C ILE A 185 -24.37 -4.14 -4.60
N GLU A 186 -23.82 -3.10 -5.15
CA GLU A 186 -23.85 -1.76 -4.57
C GLU A 186 -24.36 -0.75 -5.60
N VAL A 187 -25.08 0.26 -5.12
CA VAL A 187 -25.47 1.43 -5.91
C VAL A 187 -24.81 2.63 -5.25
N GLU A 188 -23.97 3.34 -6.01
CA GLU A 188 -23.37 4.59 -5.56
C GLU A 188 -24.40 5.72 -5.77
N VAL A 189 -24.65 6.46 -4.71
CA VAL A 189 -25.52 7.65 -4.72
C VAL A 189 -24.64 8.84 -4.37
N GLU A 190 -24.63 9.86 -5.20
CA GLU A 190 -23.95 11.14 -4.97
C GLU A 190 -24.91 12.20 -4.44
#